data_418d46a799cf8d07dcf0bc64b0385388
#
_entry.id   418d46a799cf8d07dcf0bc64b0385388
#
_cell.length_a   1.000
_cell.length_b   1.000
_cell.length_c   1.000
_cell.angle_alpha   90.00
_cell.angle_beta   90.00
_cell.angle_gamma   90.00
#
_symmetry.space_group_name_H-M   'P 1'
#
loop_
_entity.id
_entity.type
_entity.pdbx_description
1 polymer ?
#
loop_
_entity_poly.entity_id
_entity_poly.type
_entity_poly.pdbx_seq_one_letter_code
_entity_poly.pdbx_strand_id
1 'polypeptide(L)'
;MKSYNEQLTALRASGNLRHLPEVEHQGIWILKEGKRMLNLSSNDYLGLASRQDLQEEFQASTQDRFYPYSSSSSRLLTGNFSVYTKLEKQIARSFDREAALIFNSGYHANTGILPALTDKQTLLLADKLVHASIIDGILLSGSPFLRYRHNDYDQLERLVQKNACQYETIIILTESIFSMDGDVADLNRLIAIKRQYPNILLYVDEAHAIGARGKTGLGIAEEQSCIQEIDLLVGTFGKALASMGAYLVCSRTIREYLVNTCLLYTSPSPRDLSTS
;
A
#
# COMPACT_ATOMS: atom_id res chain seq x y z
N MET A 1 -20.64 24.54 -15.50
CA MET A 1 -20.40 23.27 -14.76
C MET A 1 -21.73 22.52 -14.75
N LYS A 2 -21.76 21.23 -15.15
CA LYS A 2 -23.00 20.42 -15.04
C LYS A 2 -23.37 20.27 -13.56
N SER A 3 -24.67 20.36 -13.24
CA SER A 3 -25.14 20.14 -11.88
C SER A 3 -24.89 18.67 -11.45
N TYR A 4 -24.76 18.40 -10.15
CA TYR A 4 -24.62 17.02 -9.66
C TYR A 4 -25.83 16.14 -10.05
N ASN A 5 -27.04 16.71 -10.11
CA ASN A 5 -28.24 16.02 -10.57
C ASN A 5 -28.15 15.58 -12.03
N GLU A 6 -27.63 16.44 -12.92
CA GLU A 6 -27.41 16.08 -14.33
C GLU A 6 -26.37 14.93 -14.45
N GLN A 7 -25.30 14.97 -13.65
CA GLN A 7 -24.30 13.90 -13.61
C GLN A 7 -24.87 12.58 -13.11
N LEU A 8 -25.65 12.61 -12.03
CA LEU A 8 -26.33 11.41 -11.50
C LEU A 8 -27.35 10.85 -12.50
N THR A 9 -28.07 11.71 -13.21
CA THR A 9 -29.01 11.28 -14.27
C THR A 9 -28.26 10.60 -15.41
N ALA A 10 -27.11 11.14 -15.83
CA ALA A 10 -26.29 10.51 -16.85
C ALA A 10 -25.73 9.14 -16.39
N LEU A 11 -25.31 9.01 -15.12
CA LEU A 11 -24.85 7.75 -14.56
C LEU A 11 -25.98 6.70 -14.52
N ARG A 12 -27.24 7.12 -14.19
CA ARG A 12 -28.42 6.23 -14.26
C ARG A 12 -28.67 5.77 -15.69
N ALA A 13 -28.66 6.71 -16.63
CA ALA A 13 -28.94 6.42 -18.04
C ALA A 13 -27.90 5.47 -18.66
N SER A 14 -26.65 5.55 -18.22
CA SER A 14 -25.55 4.66 -18.67
C SER A 14 -25.44 3.34 -17.89
N GLY A 15 -26.30 3.09 -16.89
CA GLY A 15 -26.23 1.90 -16.03
C GLY A 15 -25.03 1.90 -15.05
N ASN A 16 -24.36 3.04 -14.89
CA ASN A 16 -23.15 3.16 -14.06
C ASN A 16 -23.40 3.78 -12.67
N LEU A 17 -24.68 4.04 -12.32
CA LEU A 17 -25.00 4.54 -10.99
C LEU A 17 -24.72 3.45 -9.95
N ARG A 18 -23.85 3.78 -9.02
CA ARG A 18 -23.47 2.90 -7.91
C ARG A 18 -24.27 3.25 -6.66
N HIS A 19 -24.54 2.25 -5.84
CA HIS A 19 -25.10 2.40 -4.50
C HIS A 19 -24.37 1.45 -3.53
N LEU A 20 -24.40 1.76 -2.25
CA LEU A 20 -23.86 0.90 -1.21
C LEU A 20 -24.93 -0.13 -0.83
N PRO A 21 -24.74 -1.42 -1.12
CA PRO A 21 -25.68 -2.45 -0.72
C PRO A 21 -25.58 -2.69 0.78
N GLU A 22 -26.72 -2.83 1.45
CA GLU A 22 -26.76 -3.35 2.82
C GLU A 22 -26.71 -4.87 2.78
N VAL A 23 -25.76 -5.47 3.50
CA VAL A 23 -25.56 -6.92 3.55
C VAL A 23 -25.22 -7.36 4.98
N GLU A 24 -25.72 -8.52 5.37
CA GLU A 24 -25.34 -9.19 6.61
C GLU A 24 -24.26 -10.24 6.32
N HIS A 25 -23.17 -10.22 7.07
CA HIS A 25 -22.07 -11.18 6.93
C HIS A 25 -22.31 -12.41 7.80
N GLN A 26 -22.16 -13.61 7.21
CA GLN A 26 -22.30 -14.92 7.87
C GLN A 26 -21.12 -15.82 7.49
N GLY A 27 -19.92 -15.48 7.91
CA GLY A 27 -18.70 -16.13 7.48
C GLY A 27 -18.43 -15.93 5.99
N ILE A 28 -18.35 -17.03 5.23
CA ILE A 28 -18.16 -16.99 3.77
C ILE A 28 -19.46 -16.63 3.00
N TRP A 29 -20.56 -16.45 3.70
CA TRP A 29 -21.86 -16.11 3.12
C TRP A 29 -22.24 -14.69 3.45
N ILE A 30 -23.05 -14.10 2.56
CA ILE A 30 -23.76 -12.85 2.81
C ILE A 30 -25.26 -13.07 2.63
N LEU A 31 -26.04 -12.34 3.43
CA LEU A 31 -27.48 -12.23 3.24
C LEU A 31 -27.79 -10.84 2.67
N LYS A 32 -28.39 -10.79 1.50
CA LYS A 32 -28.83 -9.56 0.84
C LYS A 32 -30.27 -9.73 0.37
N GLU A 33 -31.15 -8.84 0.80
CA GLU A 33 -32.57 -8.87 0.41
C GLU A 33 -33.25 -10.26 0.66
N GLY A 34 -32.90 -10.89 1.79
CA GLY A 34 -33.39 -12.22 2.17
C GLY A 34 -32.76 -13.39 1.39
N LYS A 35 -31.82 -13.14 0.48
CA LYS A 35 -31.12 -14.19 -0.29
C LYS A 35 -29.73 -14.44 0.27
N ARG A 36 -29.44 -15.70 0.57
CA ARG A 36 -28.10 -16.15 0.98
C ARG A 36 -27.24 -16.39 -0.25
N MET A 37 -26.06 -15.76 -0.30
CA MET A 37 -25.13 -15.85 -1.43
C MET A 37 -23.71 -16.10 -0.92
N LEU A 38 -22.92 -16.87 -1.67
CA LEU A 38 -21.49 -17.03 -1.40
C LEU A 38 -20.77 -15.71 -1.68
N ASN A 39 -19.97 -15.22 -0.72
CA ASN A 39 -19.25 -13.98 -0.85
C ASN A 39 -17.91 -14.19 -1.61
N LEU A 40 -17.93 -13.99 -2.91
CA LEU A 40 -16.74 -14.02 -3.76
C LEU A 40 -16.11 -12.63 -3.98
N SER A 41 -16.65 -11.59 -3.31
CA SER A 41 -16.18 -10.20 -3.45
C SER A 41 -15.33 -9.76 -2.25
N SER A 42 -15.09 -10.66 -1.27
CA SER A 42 -14.30 -10.34 -0.10
C SER A 42 -12.81 -10.39 -0.40
N ASN A 43 -12.05 -9.48 0.23
CA ASN A 43 -10.58 -9.54 0.30
C ASN A 43 -10.07 -10.24 1.57
N ASP A 44 -10.96 -10.84 2.37
CA ASP A 44 -10.62 -11.65 3.54
C ASP A 44 -10.17 -13.05 3.10
N TYR A 45 -9.00 -13.11 2.45
CA TYR A 45 -8.48 -14.32 1.79
C TYR A 45 -8.23 -15.48 2.74
N LEU A 46 -8.01 -15.20 4.02
CA LEU A 46 -7.76 -16.20 5.06
C LEU A 46 -9.00 -16.49 5.93
N GLY A 47 -10.12 -15.77 5.70
CA GLY A 47 -11.33 -15.90 6.51
C GLY A 47 -11.17 -15.45 7.96
N LEU A 48 -10.22 -14.56 8.24
CA LEU A 48 -9.90 -14.13 9.61
C LEU A 48 -10.95 -13.19 10.19
N ALA A 49 -11.68 -12.43 9.36
CA ALA A 49 -12.67 -11.46 9.81
C ALA A 49 -13.82 -12.06 10.62
N SER A 50 -14.10 -13.35 10.45
CA SER A 50 -15.17 -14.07 11.16
C SER A 50 -14.65 -15.04 12.23
N ARG A 51 -13.35 -15.04 12.56
CA ARG A 51 -12.72 -15.93 13.55
C ARG A 51 -12.99 -15.43 14.97
N GLN A 52 -14.04 -15.97 15.61
CA GLN A 52 -14.40 -15.64 16.99
C GLN A 52 -13.32 -16.07 18.01
N ASP A 53 -12.68 -17.21 17.78
CA ASP A 53 -11.59 -17.71 18.61
C ASP A 53 -10.41 -16.72 18.69
N LEU A 54 -10.04 -16.06 17.57
CA LEU A 54 -9.01 -15.03 17.58
C LEU A 54 -9.45 -13.76 18.33
N GLN A 55 -10.74 -13.40 18.25
CA GLN A 55 -11.28 -12.27 19.01
C GLN A 55 -11.26 -12.57 20.52
N GLU A 56 -11.66 -13.76 20.92
CA GLU A 56 -11.65 -14.20 22.33
C GLU A 56 -10.22 -14.25 22.87
N GLU A 57 -9.27 -14.80 22.11
CA GLU A 57 -7.86 -14.82 22.48
C GLU A 57 -7.29 -13.39 22.62
N PHE A 58 -7.61 -12.50 21.69
CA PHE A 58 -7.20 -11.09 21.80
C PHE A 58 -7.77 -10.42 23.03
N GLN A 59 -9.07 -10.58 23.29
CA GLN A 59 -9.73 -10.03 24.50
C GLN A 59 -9.09 -10.56 25.77
N ALA A 60 -8.87 -11.88 25.87
CA ALA A 60 -8.23 -12.49 27.03
C ALA A 60 -6.81 -11.96 27.24
N SER A 61 -6.03 -11.80 26.15
CA SER A 61 -4.66 -11.30 26.21
C SER A 61 -4.55 -9.82 26.60
N THR A 62 -5.66 -9.08 26.50
CA THR A 62 -5.73 -7.65 26.76
C THR A 62 -6.50 -7.27 28.04
N GLN A 63 -7.13 -8.25 28.69
CA GLN A 63 -8.06 -8.04 29.79
C GLN A 63 -7.47 -7.20 30.96
N ASP A 64 -6.20 -7.40 31.27
CA ASP A 64 -5.50 -6.69 32.36
C ASP A 64 -4.68 -5.49 31.85
N ARG A 65 -4.86 -5.08 30.59
CA ARG A 65 -4.09 -4.00 29.99
C ARG A 65 -5.00 -2.89 29.50
N PHE A 66 -4.66 -1.68 29.84
CA PHE A 66 -5.32 -0.51 29.27
C PHE A 66 -4.83 -0.29 27.84
N TYR A 67 -5.75 -0.43 26.88
CA TYR A 67 -5.53 -0.05 25.50
C TYR A 67 -6.39 1.15 25.16
N PRO A 68 -5.80 2.34 24.91
CA PRO A 68 -6.58 3.48 24.50
C PRO A 68 -7.19 3.22 23.11
N TYR A 69 -8.44 3.63 22.93
CA TYR A 69 -9.16 3.48 21.65
C TYR A 69 -8.50 4.25 20.50
N SER A 70 -7.80 5.33 20.82
CA SER A 70 -7.12 6.19 19.85
C SER A 70 -5.94 6.86 20.51
N SER A 71 -4.93 7.21 19.71
CA SER A 71 -3.83 8.06 20.18
C SER A 71 -4.26 9.51 20.38
N SER A 72 -5.34 9.94 19.71
CA SER A 72 -5.88 11.31 19.74
C SER A 72 -4.81 12.40 19.56
N SER A 73 -3.70 12.07 18.90
CA SER A 73 -2.56 12.94 18.69
C SER A 73 -1.71 12.46 17.51
N SER A 74 -0.97 13.36 16.90
CA SER A 74 0.05 13.02 15.88
C SER A 74 1.16 12.15 16.49
N ARG A 75 1.68 11.21 15.70
CA ARG A 75 2.82 10.36 16.10
C ARG A 75 4.09 11.16 16.41
N LEU A 76 4.28 12.32 15.78
CA LEU A 76 5.42 13.21 16.07
C LEU A 76 5.31 13.95 17.40
N LEU A 77 4.13 13.97 18.01
CA LEU A 77 3.91 14.60 19.31
C LEU A 77 3.77 13.53 20.41
N THR A 78 2.55 13.22 20.80
CA THR A 78 2.26 12.27 21.90
C THR A 78 1.57 10.99 21.44
N GLY A 79 1.26 10.87 20.14
CA GLY A 79 0.50 9.76 19.56
C GLY A 79 1.32 8.54 19.16
N ASN A 80 2.65 8.55 19.33
CA ASN A 80 3.47 7.39 19.00
C ASN A 80 3.51 6.39 20.16
N PHE A 81 2.42 5.69 20.38
CA PHE A 81 2.35 4.68 21.43
C PHE A 81 3.30 3.51 21.19
N SER A 82 3.73 2.86 22.26
CA SER A 82 4.70 1.74 22.19
C SER A 82 4.23 0.57 21.30
N VAL A 83 2.92 0.43 21.08
CA VAL A 83 2.36 -0.59 20.19
C VAL A 83 2.79 -0.37 18.74
N TYR A 84 2.86 0.88 18.26
CA TYR A 84 3.38 1.18 16.92
C TYR A 84 4.82 0.70 16.74
N THR A 85 5.67 1.07 17.69
CA THR A 85 7.09 0.67 17.65
C THR A 85 7.27 -0.85 17.72
N LYS A 86 6.44 -1.54 18.53
CA LYS A 86 6.48 -3.01 18.61
C LYS A 86 6.05 -3.65 17.30
N LEU A 87 4.96 -3.16 16.71
CA LEU A 87 4.43 -3.67 15.44
C LEU A 87 5.42 -3.42 14.29
N GLU A 88 5.97 -2.21 14.16
CA GLU A 88 6.97 -1.87 13.15
C GLU A 88 8.21 -2.78 13.26
N LYS A 89 8.70 -3.02 14.50
CA LYS A 89 9.81 -3.95 14.73
C LYS A 89 9.46 -5.40 14.36
N GLN A 90 8.23 -5.83 14.66
CA GLN A 90 7.78 -7.18 14.32
C GLN A 90 7.70 -7.37 12.81
N ILE A 91 7.11 -6.40 12.08
CA ILE A 91 7.03 -6.44 10.63
C ILE A 91 8.44 -6.46 10.02
N ALA A 92 9.31 -5.54 10.42
CA ALA A 92 10.69 -5.48 9.92
C ALA A 92 11.41 -6.84 10.12
N ARG A 93 11.26 -7.47 11.29
CA ARG A 93 11.83 -8.81 11.58
C ARG A 93 11.22 -9.90 10.69
N SER A 94 9.89 -9.89 10.48
CA SER A 94 9.24 -10.91 9.64
C SER A 94 9.77 -10.90 8.21
N PHE A 95 10.11 -9.72 7.67
CA PHE A 95 10.69 -9.55 6.34
C PHE A 95 12.23 -9.59 6.32
N ASP A 96 12.87 -9.80 7.47
CA ASP A 96 14.32 -9.69 7.63
C ASP A 96 14.87 -8.37 7.07
N ARG A 97 14.19 -7.24 7.40
CA ARG A 97 14.52 -5.90 6.92
C ARG A 97 14.84 -4.96 8.09
N GLU A 98 15.54 -3.86 7.77
CA GLU A 98 16.01 -2.89 8.78
C GLU A 98 14.88 -2.15 9.48
N ALA A 99 13.83 -1.80 8.75
CA ALA A 99 12.77 -0.95 9.27
C ALA A 99 11.41 -1.20 8.61
N ALA A 100 10.35 -0.86 9.34
CA ALA A 100 9.00 -0.70 8.82
C ALA A 100 8.38 0.59 9.35
N LEU A 101 7.35 1.08 8.65
CA LEU A 101 6.59 2.27 9.00
C LEU A 101 5.10 2.02 8.76
N ILE A 102 4.25 2.31 9.77
CA ILE A 102 2.81 2.06 9.75
C ILE A 102 2.06 3.26 9.16
N PHE A 103 1.05 2.99 8.34
CA PHE A 103 0.11 3.94 7.74
C PHE A 103 -1.32 3.55 8.06
N ASN A 104 -2.25 4.49 7.99
CA ASN A 104 -3.67 4.26 8.28
C ASN A 104 -4.38 3.38 7.23
N SER A 105 -3.86 3.31 6.01
CA SER A 105 -4.33 2.44 4.92
C SER A 105 -3.30 2.34 3.81
N GLY A 106 -3.47 1.38 2.88
CA GLY A 106 -2.64 1.30 1.67
C GLY A 106 -2.76 2.56 0.79
N TYR A 107 -3.96 3.16 0.73
CA TYR A 107 -4.15 4.43 0.05
C TYR A 107 -3.26 5.53 0.63
N HIS A 108 -3.28 5.70 1.97
CA HIS A 108 -2.41 6.67 2.65
C HIS A 108 -0.92 6.34 2.47
N ALA A 109 -0.54 5.06 2.47
CA ALA A 109 0.85 4.69 2.19
C ALA A 109 1.28 5.17 0.81
N ASN A 110 0.54 4.82 -0.25
CA ASN A 110 0.88 5.18 -1.62
C ASN A 110 0.85 6.70 -1.86
N THR A 111 -0.16 7.41 -1.32
CA THR A 111 -0.28 8.86 -1.47
C THR A 111 0.64 9.67 -0.57
N GLY A 112 1.21 9.06 0.46
CA GLY A 112 2.16 9.72 1.37
C GLY A 112 3.61 9.45 1.02
N ILE A 113 3.97 8.21 0.64
CA ILE A 113 5.35 7.81 0.36
C ILE A 113 5.86 8.48 -0.94
N LEU A 114 5.09 8.38 -2.03
CA LEU A 114 5.55 8.87 -3.33
C LEU A 114 5.84 10.36 -3.33
N PRO A 115 4.96 11.26 -2.87
CA PRO A 115 5.28 12.69 -2.81
C PRO A 115 6.45 13.02 -1.89
N ALA A 116 6.66 12.23 -0.83
CA ALA A 116 7.72 12.48 0.13
C ALA A 116 9.12 12.08 -0.38
N LEU A 117 9.19 11.08 -1.27
CA LEU A 117 10.46 10.54 -1.78
C LEU A 117 10.87 11.08 -3.15
N THR A 118 10.06 11.93 -3.77
CA THR A 118 10.25 12.30 -5.17
C THR A 118 10.19 13.80 -5.40
N ASP A 119 10.86 14.23 -6.46
CA ASP A 119 10.93 15.62 -6.89
C ASP A 119 11.01 15.70 -8.43
N LYS A 120 11.44 16.85 -8.97
CA LYS A 120 11.59 17.06 -10.41
C LYS A 120 12.74 16.28 -11.05
N GLN A 121 13.70 15.81 -10.25
CA GLN A 121 14.84 14.99 -10.67
C GLN A 121 14.55 13.48 -10.57
N THR A 122 13.37 13.13 -10.11
CA THR A 122 12.91 11.75 -9.98
C THR A 122 11.93 11.39 -11.10
N LEU A 123 12.20 10.32 -11.85
CA LEU A 123 11.27 9.75 -12.83
C LEU A 123 10.51 8.57 -12.22
N LEU A 124 9.19 8.59 -12.31
CA LEU A 124 8.33 7.47 -11.91
C LEU A 124 7.95 6.63 -13.13
N LEU A 125 8.28 5.34 -13.12
CA LEU A 125 7.91 4.38 -14.16
C LEU A 125 6.86 3.40 -13.60
N ALA A 126 5.59 3.61 -13.95
CA ALA A 126 4.49 2.84 -13.39
C ALA A 126 3.93 1.81 -14.39
N ASP A 127 3.66 0.60 -13.93
CA ASP A 127 2.84 -0.33 -14.69
C ASP A 127 1.45 0.28 -14.97
N LYS A 128 0.90 -0.01 -16.14
CA LYS A 128 -0.36 0.58 -16.59
C LYS A 128 -1.56 0.18 -15.73
N LEU A 129 -1.49 -0.94 -15.01
CA LEU A 129 -2.57 -1.46 -14.18
C LEU A 129 -2.37 -1.25 -12.68
N VAL A 130 -1.35 -0.50 -12.24
CA VAL A 130 -1.20 -0.20 -10.81
C VAL A 130 -2.46 0.46 -10.23
N HIS A 131 -2.71 0.17 -8.96
CA HIS A 131 -3.87 0.66 -8.22
C HIS A 131 -4.01 2.19 -8.28
N ALA A 132 -5.24 2.67 -8.27
CA ALA A 132 -5.56 4.11 -8.34
C ALA A 132 -4.82 4.94 -7.28
N SER A 133 -4.58 4.40 -6.07
CA SER A 133 -3.83 5.10 -5.02
C SER A 133 -2.37 5.38 -5.40
N ILE A 134 -1.73 4.50 -6.19
CA ILE A 134 -0.38 4.74 -6.71
C ILE A 134 -0.43 5.88 -7.73
N ILE A 135 -1.44 5.88 -8.62
CA ILE A 135 -1.65 6.98 -9.59
C ILE A 135 -1.89 8.30 -8.87
N ASP A 136 -2.74 8.31 -7.83
CA ASP A 136 -2.98 9.51 -7.01
C ASP A 136 -1.68 9.98 -6.33
N GLY A 137 -0.87 9.07 -5.80
CA GLY A 137 0.44 9.39 -5.23
C GLY A 137 1.41 9.98 -6.27
N ILE A 138 1.43 9.43 -7.49
CA ILE A 138 2.21 9.98 -8.62
C ILE A 138 1.76 11.41 -8.94
N LEU A 139 0.46 11.63 -9.06
CA LEU A 139 -0.08 12.96 -9.37
C LEU A 139 0.19 13.98 -8.26
N LEU A 140 0.06 13.57 -7.00
CA LEU A 140 0.36 14.42 -5.84
C LEU A 140 1.85 14.76 -5.75
N SER A 141 2.75 13.90 -6.19
CA SER A 141 4.19 14.16 -6.18
C SER A 141 4.60 15.28 -7.13
N GLY A 142 3.85 15.49 -8.20
CA GLY A 142 4.20 16.42 -9.27
C GLY A 142 5.51 16.06 -10.00
N SER A 143 6.03 14.85 -9.80
CA SER A 143 7.23 14.35 -10.45
C SER A 143 6.96 13.92 -11.90
N PRO A 144 7.94 13.95 -12.80
CA PRO A 144 7.83 13.33 -14.10
C PRO A 144 7.46 11.85 -14.00
N PHE A 145 6.53 11.38 -14.83
CA PHE A 145 6.19 9.98 -14.85
C PHE A 145 5.89 9.47 -16.26
N LEU A 146 6.14 8.17 -16.47
CA LEU A 146 5.77 7.42 -17.65
C LEU A 146 5.08 6.12 -17.22
N ARG A 147 4.17 5.63 -18.06
CA ARG A 147 3.51 4.34 -17.84
C ARG A 147 3.96 3.35 -18.90
N TYR A 148 4.41 2.17 -18.46
CA TYR A 148 4.68 1.06 -19.36
C TYR A 148 3.47 0.13 -19.46
N ARG A 149 3.37 -0.61 -20.55
CA ARG A 149 2.30 -1.60 -20.75
C ARG A 149 2.41 -2.67 -19.68
N HIS A 150 1.26 -3.14 -19.25
CA HIS A 150 1.14 -4.11 -18.19
C HIS A 150 2.05 -5.33 -18.42
N ASN A 151 2.91 -5.59 -17.43
CA ASN A 151 3.94 -6.65 -17.42
C ASN A 151 4.86 -6.68 -18.68
N ASP A 152 4.97 -5.55 -19.43
CA ASP A 152 5.89 -5.43 -20.55
C ASP A 152 7.26 -4.94 -20.07
N TYR A 153 8.05 -5.88 -19.59
CA TYR A 153 9.39 -5.61 -19.04
C TYR A 153 10.38 -5.15 -20.11
N ASP A 154 10.19 -5.56 -21.37
CA ASP A 154 11.02 -5.10 -22.48
C ASP A 154 10.76 -3.63 -22.81
N GLN A 155 9.50 -3.17 -22.71
CA GLN A 155 9.19 -1.76 -22.81
C GLN A 155 9.77 -0.99 -21.63
N LEU A 156 9.65 -1.52 -20.42
CA LEU A 156 10.21 -0.91 -19.20
C LEU A 156 11.74 -0.75 -19.34
N GLU A 157 12.44 -1.79 -19.77
CA GLU A 157 13.90 -1.77 -19.96
C GLU A 157 14.31 -0.68 -20.96
N ARG A 158 13.61 -0.56 -22.09
CA ARG A 158 13.83 0.55 -23.05
C ARG A 158 13.58 1.93 -22.46
N LEU A 159 12.55 2.08 -21.62
CA LEU A 159 12.27 3.34 -20.92
C LEU A 159 13.36 3.68 -19.91
N VAL A 160 13.83 2.69 -19.13
CA VAL A 160 14.95 2.86 -18.22
C VAL A 160 16.21 3.27 -18.98
N GLN A 161 16.59 2.51 -19.99
CA GLN A 161 17.79 2.78 -20.80
C GLN A 161 17.80 4.20 -21.37
N LYS A 162 16.65 4.67 -21.84
CA LYS A 162 16.51 6.02 -22.42
C LYS A 162 16.66 7.13 -21.37
N ASN A 163 16.26 6.87 -20.11
CA ASN A 163 16.10 7.92 -19.10
C ASN A 163 17.13 7.84 -17.96
N ALA A 164 17.87 6.74 -17.80
CA ALA A 164 18.75 6.50 -16.65
C ALA A 164 19.81 7.60 -16.41
N CYS A 165 20.30 8.23 -17.48
CA CYS A 165 21.27 9.31 -17.38
C CYS A 165 20.63 10.72 -17.30
N GLN A 166 19.29 10.83 -17.37
CA GLN A 166 18.58 12.11 -17.37
C GLN A 166 18.01 12.48 -16.00
N TYR A 167 17.85 11.48 -15.10
CA TYR A 167 17.26 11.64 -13.79
C TYR A 167 18.21 11.15 -12.72
N GLU A 168 18.22 11.83 -11.57
CA GLU A 168 19.02 11.42 -10.40
C GLU A 168 18.48 10.12 -9.81
N THR A 169 17.16 9.93 -9.85
CA THR A 169 16.49 8.72 -9.35
C THR A 169 15.39 8.27 -10.32
N ILE A 170 15.25 6.98 -10.48
CA ILE A 170 14.12 6.36 -11.16
C ILE A 170 13.43 5.43 -10.15
N ILE A 171 12.11 5.52 -9.99
CA ILE A 171 11.35 4.58 -9.18
C ILE A 171 10.43 3.77 -10.10
N ILE A 172 10.66 2.46 -10.13
CA ILE A 172 9.77 1.51 -10.81
C ILE A 172 8.64 1.15 -9.85
N LEU A 173 7.40 1.32 -10.29
CA LEU A 173 6.18 1.12 -9.51
C LEU A 173 5.37 -0.04 -10.09
N THR A 174 5.08 -1.05 -9.27
CA THR A 174 4.27 -2.22 -9.65
C THR A 174 3.45 -2.72 -8.47
N GLU A 175 2.45 -3.55 -8.76
CA GLU A 175 1.85 -4.46 -7.79
C GLU A 175 2.46 -5.85 -7.97
N SER A 176 2.50 -6.64 -6.91
CA SER A 176 2.93 -8.04 -7.02
C SER A 176 1.82 -8.95 -7.54
N ILE A 177 0.58 -8.67 -7.14
CA ILE A 177 -0.66 -9.25 -7.69
C ILE A 177 -1.59 -8.11 -8.05
N PHE A 178 -2.02 -8.06 -9.29
CA PHE A 178 -2.93 -7.04 -9.79
C PHE A 178 -4.39 -7.40 -9.47
N SER A 179 -5.11 -6.48 -8.83
CA SER A 179 -6.40 -6.76 -8.19
C SER A 179 -7.51 -7.20 -9.15
N MET A 180 -7.50 -6.73 -10.40
CA MET A 180 -8.59 -6.97 -11.35
C MET A 180 -8.40 -8.26 -12.13
N ASP A 181 -7.17 -8.56 -12.52
CA ASP A 181 -6.86 -9.70 -13.40
C ASP A 181 -6.28 -10.89 -12.61
N GLY A 182 -5.74 -10.62 -11.41
CA GLY A 182 -5.17 -11.64 -10.52
C GLY A 182 -3.82 -12.18 -10.98
N ASP A 183 -3.24 -11.58 -12.00
CA ASP A 183 -1.93 -11.96 -12.51
C ASP A 183 -0.79 -11.45 -11.63
N VAL A 184 0.35 -12.10 -11.75
CA VAL A 184 1.51 -11.92 -10.89
C VAL A 184 2.63 -11.23 -11.67
N ALA A 185 3.26 -10.22 -11.05
CA ALA A 185 4.45 -9.60 -11.60
C ALA A 185 5.68 -10.52 -11.47
N ASP A 186 6.53 -10.51 -12.51
CA ASP A 186 7.86 -11.10 -12.44
C ASP A 186 8.83 -10.12 -11.77
N LEU A 187 8.91 -10.20 -10.43
CA LEU A 187 9.77 -9.33 -9.63
C LEU A 187 11.25 -9.56 -9.94
N ASN A 188 11.63 -10.80 -10.26
CA ASN A 188 13.02 -11.11 -10.62
C ASN A 188 13.45 -10.42 -11.93
N ARG A 189 12.54 -10.30 -12.89
CA ARG A 189 12.81 -9.54 -14.13
C ARG A 189 12.95 -8.04 -13.83
N LEU A 190 12.11 -7.48 -12.96
CA LEU A 190 12.21 -6.07 -12.51
C LEU A 190 13.55 -5.81 -11.79
N ILE A 191 13.97 -6.72 -10.93
CA ILE A 191 15.25 -6.65 -10.22
C ILE A 191 16.43 -6.75 -11.20
N ALA A 192 16.33 -7.59 -12.20
CA ALA A 192 17.38 -7.68 -13.23
C ALA A 192 17.56 -6.36 -14.00
N ILE A 193 16.47 -5.63 -14.27
CA ILE A 193 16.52 -4.28 -14.84
C ILE A 193 17.12 -3.29 -13.83
N LYS A 194 16.63 -3.28 -12.58
CA LYS A 194 17.13 -2.42 -11.52
C LYS A 194 18.66 -2.53 -11.34
N ARG A 195 19.19 -3.75 -11.31
CA ARG A 195 20.61 -4.01 -11.07
C ARG A 195 21.57 -3.41 -12.13
N GLN A 196 21.03 -3.06 -13.31
CA GLN A 196 21.85 -2.46 -14.38
C GLN A 196 22.17 -0.98 -14.10
N TYR A 197 21.42 -0.32 -13.19
CA TYR A 197 21.53 1.12 -12.94
C TYR A 197 21.45 1.42 -11.43
N PRO A 198 22.46 2.10 -10.86
CA PRO A 198 22.55 2.34 -9.41
C PRO A 198 21.50 3.32 -8.88
N ASN A 199 20.87 4.10 -9.75
CA ASN A 199 19.87 5.11 -9.40
C ASN A 199 18.42 4.63 -9.51
N ILE A 200 18.19 3.31 -9.60
CA ILE A 200 16.84 2.75 -9.66
C ILE A 200 16.42 2.20 -8.30
N LEU A 201 15.23 2.60 -7.85
CA LEU A 201 14.53 2.02 -6.72
C LEU A 201 13.32 1.22 -7.22
N LEU A 202 13.03 0.10 -6.56
CA LEU A 202 11.87 -0.74 -6.84
C LEU A 202 10.83 -0.59 -5.73
N TYR A 203 9.64 -0.12 -6.12
CA TYR A 203 8.44 -0.01 -5.28
C TYR A 203 7.46 -1.11 -5.65
N VAL A 204 7.12 -1.97 -4.69
CA VAL A 204 6.18 -3.09 -4.88
C VAL A 204 5.04 -2.99 -3.89
N ASP A 205 3.81 -2.92 -4.41
CA ASP A 205 2.60 -3.05 -3.59
C ASP A 205 2.18 -4.53 -3.53
N GLU A 206 2.31 -5.11 -2.34
CA GLU A 206 1.99 -6.51 -2.01
C GLU A 206 0.59 -6.66 -1.40
N ALA A 207 -0.27 -5.66 -1.49
CA ALA A 207 -1.54 -5.62 -0.77
C ALA A 207 -2.45 -6.84 -1.02
N HIS A 208 -2.39 -7.44 -2.20
CA HIS A 208 -3.15 -8.63 -2.56
C HIS A 208 -2.42 -9.96 -2.30
N ALA A 209 -1.14 -9.93 -1.96
CA ALA A 209 -0.32 -11.12 -1.76
C ALA A 209 -0.02 -11.42 -0.29
N ILE A 210 0.12 -10.38 0.54
CA ILE A 210 0.38 -10.53 1.98
C ILE A 210 -0.70 -11.39 2.64
N GLY A 211 -0.25 -12.39 3.42
CA GLY A 211 -1.08 -13.38 4.07
C GLY A 211 -1.50 -14.54 3.16
N ALA A 212 -1.66 -14.30 1.85
CA ALA A 212 -2.21 -15.26 0.90
C ALA A 212 -1.14 -16.02 0.08
N ARG A 213 0.03 -15.44 -0.12
CA ARG A 213 1.11 -16.00 -0.96
C ARG A 213 2.44 -16.01 -0.20
N GLY A 214 3.35 -16.84 -0.69
CA GLY A 214 4.63 -17.09 -0.04
C GLY A 214 4.55 -18.17 1.05
N LYS A 215 5.69 -18.74 1.41
CA LYS A 215 5.78 -19.87 2.38
C LYS A 215 5.30 -19.48 3.78
N THR A 216 5.58 -18.25 4.20
CA THR A 216 5.19 -17.71 5.51
C THR A 216 4.17 -16.59 5.42
N GLY A 217 3.61 -16.36 4.22
CA GLY A 217 2.60 -15.33 3.98
C GLY A 217 3.16 -13.92 3.75
N LEU A 218 4.43 -13.81 3.37
CA LEU A 218 5.07 -12.51 3.12
C LEU A 218 4.97 -12.04 1.65
N GLY A 219 4.10 -12.68 0.87
CA GLY A 219 3.76 -12.25 -0.47
C GLY A 219 4.59 -12.87 -1.59
N ILE A 220 4.50 -12.27 -2.76
CA ILE A 220 5.21 -12.72 -3.98
C ILE A 220 6.71 -12.48 -3.86
N ALA A 221 7.14 -11.43 -3.18
CA ALA A 221 8.56 -11.19 -2.93
C ALA A 221 9.23 -12.33 -2.15
N GLU A 222 8.51 -12.93 -1.20
CA GLU A 222 8.95 -14.16 -0.54
C GLU A 222 8.94 -15.35 -1.50
N GLU A 223 7.85 -15.54 -2.22
CA GLU A 223 7.69 -16.65 -3.15
C GLU A 223 8.77 -16.68 -4.23
N GLN A 224 9.15 -15.49 -4.72
CA GLN A 224 10.23 -15.32 -5.69
C GLN A 224 11.61 -15.14 -5.05
N SER A 225 11.72 -15.26 -3.71
CA SER A 225 12.98 -15.17 -2.95
C SER A 225 13.75 -13.86 -3.18
N CYS A 226 13.05 -12.73 -3.26
CA CYS A 226 13.63 -11.46 -3.65
C CYS A 226 13.29 -10.27 -2.71
N ILE A 227 12.81 -10.52 -1.50
CA ILE A 227 12.45 -9.48 -0.52
C ILE A 227 13.57 -8.45 -0.34
N GLN A 228 14.83 -8.90 -0.27
CA GLN A 228 15.99 -8.04 0.01
C GLN A 228 16.31 -7.06 -1.12
N GLU A 229 15.86 -7.33 -2.32
CA GLU A 229 16.11 -6.51 -3.52
C GLU A 229 15.08 -5.39 -3.73
N ILE A 230 13.97 -5.42 -2.98
CA ILE A 230 12.89 -4.44 -3.09
C ILE A 230 13.18 -3.31 -2.11
N ASP A 231 13.26 -2.07 -2.60
CA ASP A 231 13.59 -0.91 -1.76
C ASP A 231 12.40 -0.46 -0.91
N LEU A 232 11.21 -0.50 -1.51
CA LEU A 232 9.95 -0.02 -0.94
C LEU A 232 8.89 -1.11 -1.12
N LEU A 233 8.65 -1.91 -0.08
CA LEU A 233 7.63 -2.97 -0.10
C LEU A 233 6.46 -2.53 0.77
N VAL A 234 5.30 -2.34 0.15
CA VAL A 234 4.05 -1.94 0.83
C VAL A 234 3.15 -3.16 1.02
N GLY A 235 2.65 -3.33 2.24
CA GLY A 235 1.63 -4.32 2.57
C GLY A 235 0.44 -3.68 3.26
N THR A 236 -0.69 -4.37 3.30
CA THR A 236 -1.90 -3.91 3.99
C THR A 236 -2.40 -4.91 5.02
N PHE A 237 -2.95 -4.38 6.11
CA PHE A 237 -3.71 -5.18 7.09
C PHE A 237 -5.19 -5.33 6.68
N GLY A 238 -5.67 -4.52 5.73
CA GLY A 238 -7.10 -4.39 5.41
C GLY A 238 -7.66 -5.47 4.47
N LYS A 239 -6.89 -6.50 4.14
CA LYS A 239 -7.33 -7.59 3.27
C LYS A 239 -7.20 -8.94 3.99
N ALA A 240 -6.26 -9.79 3.59
CA ALA A 240 -6.06 -11.12 4.20
C ALA A 240 -5.89 -11.08 5.72
N LEU A 241 -5.32 -10.02 6.28
CA LEU A 241 -5.10 -9.87 7.72
C LEU A 241 -6.32 -9.31 8.49
N ALA A 242 -7.45 -9.07 7.83
CA ALA A 242 -8.75 -8.70 8.40
C ALA A 242 -8.69 -7.57 9.44
N SER A 243 -7.81 -6.58 9.25
CA SER A 243 -7.60 -5.47 10.16
C SER A 243 -7.63 -4.12 9.42
N MET A 244 -7.07 -3.07 10.01
CA MET A 244 -6.98 -1.75 9.38
C MET A 244 -5.53 -1.27 9.34
N GLY A 245 -5.22 -0.49 8.30
CA GLY A 245 -3.90 0.08 8.13
C GLY A 245 -3.08 -0.59 7.03
N ALA A 246 -1.85 -0.10 6.91
CA ALA A 246 -0.85 -0.60 5.99
C ALA A 246 0.53 -0.37 6.57
N TYR A 247 1.53 -0.91 5.91
CA TYR A 247 2.92 -0.72 6.29
C TYR A 247 3.81 -0.63 5.07
N LEU A 248 4.90 0.08 5.23
CA LEU A 248 6.05 0.06 4.34
C LEU A 248 7.18 -0.70 5.03
N VAL A 249 7.84 -1.58 4.30
CA VAL A 249 9.12 -2.20 4.69
C VAL A 249 10.23 -1.60 3.81
N CYS A 250 11.27 -1.08 4.43
CA CYS A 250 12.34 -0.36 3.74
C CYS A 250 13.64 -0.33 4.55
N SER A 251 14.65 0.41 4.07
CA SER A 251 15.85 0.73 4.85
C SER A 251 15.55 1.70 5.99
N ARG A 252 16.41 1.72 7.00
CA ARG A 252 16.31 2.66 8.11
C ARG A 252 16.37 4.12 7.63
N THR A 253 17.25 4.41 6.69
CA THR A 253 17.40 5.74 6.11
C THR A 253 16.11 6.24 5.46
N ILE A 254 15.45 5.40 4.64
CA ILE A 254 14.18 5.75 4.01
C ILE A 254 13.10 5.98 5.07
N ARG A 255 13.02 5.11 6.09
CA ARG A 255 12.07 5.28 7.20
C ARG A 255 12.27 6.60 7.92
N GLU A 256 13.49 6.93 8.29
CA GLU A 256 13.81 8.18 8.99
C GLU A 256 13.47 9.40 8.13
N TYR A 257 13.80 9.35 6.85
CA TYR A 257 13.46 10.40 5.91
C TYR A 257 11.94 10.60 5.81
N LEU A 258 11.16 9.54 5.65
CA LEU A 258 9.70 9.60 5.59
C LEU A 258 9.04 10.16 6.86
N VAL A 259 9.58 9.84 8.02
CA VAL A 259 9.08 10.42 9.30
C VAL A 259 9.23 11.94 9.31
N ASN A 260 10.21 12.49 8.61
CA ASN A 260 10.49 13.92 8.57
C ASN A 260 9.87 14.66 7.37
N THR A 261 9.48 13.97 6.31
CA THR A 261 9.04 14.59 5.04
C THR A 261 7.63 14.21 4.62
N CYS A 262 7.13 13.04 5.06
CA CYS A 262 5.79 12.60 4.70
C CYS A 262 4.74 13.39 5.48
N LEU A 263 3.85 14.11 4.77
CA LEU A 263 2.80 14.94 5.36
C LEU A 263 1.83 14.17 6.28
N LEU A 264 1.73 12.86 6.15
CA LEU A 264 0.93 12.03 7.06
C LEU A 264 1.55 11.87 8.46
N TYR A 265 2.83 12.18 8.60
CA TYR A 265 3.54 12.20 9.87
C TYR A 265 3.85 13.63 10.33
N THR A 266 4.18 14.53 9.40
CA THR A 266 4.48 15.93 9.72
C THR A 266 3.18 16.70 9.96
N SER A 267 2.95 17.13 11.20
CA SER A 267 1.97 18.19 11.48
C SER A 267 2.65 19.53 11.33
N PRO A 268 2.00 20.55 10.71
CA PRO A 268 2.52 21.91 10.73
C PRO A 268 2.73 22.33 12.19
N SER A 269 3.99 22.52 12.57
CA SER A 269 4.34 23.09 13.88
C SER A 269 4.39 24.60 13.75
N PRO A 270 4.07 25.37 14.82
CA PRO A 270 4.36 26.79 14.84
C PRO A 270 5.82 27.14 14.54
N ARG A 271 6.74 26.18 14.70
CA ARG A 271 8.15 26.32 14.30
C ARG A 271 8.36 26.26 12.78
N ASP A 272 7.49 25.54 12.05
CA ASP A 272 7.59 25.39 10.59
C ASP A 272 7.04 26.62 9.87
N LEU A 273 6.18 27.40 10.52
CA LEU A 273 5.62 28.68 10.01
C LEU A 273 6.64 29.84 10.07
N SER A 274 7.78 29.66 10.74
CA SER A 274 8.82 30.70 10.86
C SER A 274 9.85 30.70 9.73
N THR A 275 9.72 29.81 8.73
CA THR A 275 10.67 29.65 7.62
C THR A 275 10.07 29.93 6.24
N SER A 276 8.87 30.55 6.19
CA SER A 276 8.25 31.02 4.95
C SER A 276 8.32 32.55 4.81
#